data_d0d582aabfc61fc6315becc4f32a4972
#
_entry.id   d0d582aabfc61fc6315becc4f32a4972
#
_cell.length_a   1.000
_cell.length_b   1.000
_cell.length_c   1.000
_cell.angle_alpha   90.00
_cell.angle_beta   90.00
_cell.angle_gamma   90.00
#
_symmetry.space_group_name_H-M   'P 1'
#
loop_
_entity.id
_entity.type
_entity.pdbx_description
1 polymer ?
#
loop_
_entity_poly.entity_id
_entity_poly.type
_entity_poly.pdbx_seq_one_letter_code
_entity_poly.pdbx_strand_id
1 'polypeptide(L)'
;TQAKTLVPIVKKNVEVGSSVYTDGWSYKGLEKKYTQMSVDHGKHFYGMLLVNEDGEVIEVTTNRIENAWSVFKRTMKGTYIHVSKKYLQRYVDEFVFRFNTRKISKYERIELLLQYAAA
;
A
#
# COMPACT_ATOMS: atom_id res chain seq x y z
N THR A 1 -4.27 -13.43 -11.59
CA THR A 1 -5.11 -13.31 -10.79
C THR A 1 -5.70 -12.07 -10.21
N GLN A 2 -6.29 -11.70 -9.40
CA GLN A 2 -7.27 -11.42 -10.07
C GLN A 2 -8.17 -10.48 -9.38
N ALA A 3 -8.73 -9.60 -10.16
CA ALA A 3 -9.73 -8.64 -9.70
C ALA A 3 -10.72 -9.31 -8.75
N LYS A 4 -11.10 -10.55 -9.08
CA LYS A 4 -12.00 -11.37 -8.27
C LYS A 4 -11.52 -11.64 -6.84
N THR A 5 -10.21 -11.72 -6.62
CA THR A 5 -9.61 -11.92 -5.29
C THR A 5 -9.24 -10.61 -4.63
N LEU A 6 -8.69 -9.67 -5.40
CA LEU A 6 -8.14 -8.41 -4.86
C LEU A 6 -9.21 -7.36 -4.58
N VAL A 7 -10.23 -7.25 -5.42
CA VAL A 7 -11.30 -6.24 -5.25
C VAL A 7 -12.01 -6.35 -3.90
N PRO A 8 -12.40 -7.54 -3.41
CA PRO A 8 -12.99 -7.66 -2.08
C PRO A 8 -12.06 -7.23 -0.96
N ILE A 9 -10.76 -7.51 -1.08
CA ILE A 9 -9.75 -7.12 -0.10
C ILE A 9 -9.60 -5.59 -0.06
N VAL A 10 -9.56 -4.94 -1.21
CA VAL A 10 -9.52 -3.47 -1.30
C VAL A 10 -10.76 -2.87 -0.66
N LYS A 11 -11.95 -3.37 -1.01
CA LYS A 11 -13.23 -2.88 -0.45
C LYS A 11 -13.33 -3.02 1.06
N LYS A 12 -12.67 -4.02 1.63
CA LYS A 12 -12.64 -4.23 3.08
C LYS A 12 -11.69 -3.26 3.81
N ASN A 13 -10.57 -2.91 3.18
CA ASN A 13 -9.47 -2.22 3.84
C ASN A 13 -9.28 -0.76 3.40
N VAL A 14 -9.90 -0.34 2.31
CA VAL A 14 -9.76 1.02 1.76
C VAL A 14 -11.09 1.74 1.86
N GLU A 15 -11.06 2.94 2.40
CA GLU A 15 -12.25 3.80 2.57
C GLU A 15 -12.84 4.19 1.22
N VAL A 16 -14.17 4.12 1.11
CA VAL A 16 -14.90 4.49 -0.11
C VAL A 16 -14.66 5.96 -0.47
N GLY A 17 -14.45 6.24 -1.74
CA GLY A 17 -14.12 7.58 -2.24
C GLY A 17 -12.61 7.85 -2.33
N SER A 18 -11.77 6.95 -1.82
CA SER A 18 -10.32 7.06 -1.94
C SER A 18 -9.84 6.91 -3.38
N SER A 19 -8.71 7.53 -3.69
CA SER A 19 -8.00 7.31 -4.96
C SER A 19 -7.13 6.06 -4.85
N VAL A 20 -7.27 5.15 -5.81
CA VAL A 20 -6.50 3.90 -5.87
C VAL A 20 -5.61 3.93 -7.10
N TYR A 21 -4.31 3.88 -6.90
CA TYR A 21 -3.32 3.85 -7.97
C TYR A 21 -2.81 2.44 -8.17
N THR A 22 -2.86 1.97 -9.42
CA THR A 22 -2.44 0.63 -9.79
C THR A 22 -1.45 0.67 -10.96
N ASP A 23 -0.70 -0.41 -11.14
CA ASP A 23 0.00 -0.66 -12.40
C ASP A 23 -1.02 -0.91 -13.53
N GLY A 24 -0.56 -1.15 -14.76
CA GLY A 24 -1.40 -1.22 -15.95
C GLY A 24 -2.54 -2.26 -15.95
N TRP A 25 -2.82 -2.91 -14.81
CA TRP A 25 -3.93 -3.85 -14.69
C TRP A 25 -5.24 -3.16 -14.34
N SER A 26 -6.29 -3.50 -15.07
CA SER A 26 -7.64 -3.02 -14.78
C SER A 26 -8.32 -3.93 -13.74
N TYR A 27 -8.63 -3.36 -12.61
CA TYR A 27 -9.40 -4.04 -11.55
C TYR A 27 -10.87 -3.66 -11.65
N LYS A 28 -11.59 -4.28 -12.58
CA LYS A 28 -13.03 -4.06 -12.74
C LYS A 28 -13.78 -4.28 -11.43
N GLY A 29 -14.64 -3.34 -11.10
CA GLY A 29 -15.45 -3.37 -9.88
C GLY A 29 -14.99 -2.40 -8.80
N LEU A 30 -13.85 -1.71 -8.98
CA LEU A 30 -13.43 -0.62 -8.09
C LEU A 30 -14.00 0.74 -8.54
N GLU A 31 -14.28 0.92 -9.81
CA GLU A 31 -14.66 2.18 -10.44
C GLU A 31 -15.91 2.83 -9.82
N LYS A 32 -16.82 2.01 -9.28
CA LYS A 32 -18.07 2.51 -8.69
C LYS A 32 -17.90 3.16 -7.32
N LYS A 33 -16.82 2.83 -6.60
CA LYS A 33 -16.60 3.25 -5.22
C LYS A 33 -15.30 4.01 -5.00
N TYR A 34 -14.37 3.92 -5.96
CA TYR A 34 -13.04 4.51 -5.87
C TYR A 34 -12.67 5.22 -7.17
N THR A 35 -11.86 6.26 -7.05
CA THR A 35 -11.20 6.87 -8.20
C THR A 35 -9.98 6.01 -8.53
N GLN A 36 -10.07 5.21 -9.58
CA GLN A 36 -8.98 4.33 -10.00
C GLN A 36 -8.17 5.01 -11.12
N MET A 37 -6.87 5.04 -10.94
CA MET A 37 -5.89 5.49 -11.93
C MET A 37 -4.83 4.43 -12.09
N SER A 38 -4.44 4.14 -13.34
CA SER A 38 -3.40 3.16 -13.63
C SER A 38 -2.20 3.81 -14.32
N VAL A 39 -1.01 3.31 -13.98
CA VAL A 39 0.25 3.72 -14.58
C VAL A 39 0.82 2.51 -15.33
N ASP A 40 1.03 2.64 -16.62
CA ASP A 40 1.58 1.57 -17.45
C ASP A 40 3.09 1.68 -17.57
N HIS A 41 3.80 0.93 -16.75
CA HIS A 41 5.27 0.86 -16.80
C HIS A 41 5.82 0.26 -18.10
N GLY A 42 5.01 -0.55 -18.80
CA GLY A 42 5.40 -1.15 -20.07
C GLY A 42 5.55 -0.13 -21.21
N LYS A 43 4.95 1.04 -21.08
CA LYS A 43 5.05 2.17 -22.03
C LYS A 43 6.03 3.25 -21.56
N HIS A 44 6.92 2.93 -20.63
CA HIS A 44 7.86 3.87 -20.01
C HIS A 44 7.20 5.04 -19.25
N PHE A 45 5.94 4.93 -18.90
CA PHE A 45 5.25 5.87 -18.01
C PHE A 45 5.45 5.44 -16.57
N TYR A 46 6.42 6.03 -15.88
CA TYR A 46 6.71 5.76 -14.47
C TYR A 46 5.84 6.56 -13.51
N GLY A 47 5.13 7.54 -14.03
CA GLY A 47 4.21 8.38 -13.27
C GLY A 47 3.50 9.33 -14.20
N MET A 48 2.41 9.91 -13.71
CA MET A 48 1.58 10.87 -14.43
C MET A 48 1.29 12.05 -13.53
N LEU A 49 1.46 13.26 -14.04
CA LEU A 49 1.05 14.46 -13.34
C LEU A 49 -0.36 14.85 -13.79
N LEU A 50 -1.25 15.00 -12.84
CA LEU A 50 -2.61 15.47 -13.05
C LEU A 50 -2.83 16.75 -12.28
N VAL A 51 -3.67 17.63 -12.81
CA VAL A 51 -4.14 18.82 -12.12
C VAL A 51 -5.58 18.56 -11.69
N ASN A 52 -5.87 18.67 -10.39
CA ASN A 52 -7.22 18.53 -9.89
C ASN A 52 -8.06 19.80 -10.12
N GLU A 53 -9.33 19.77 -9.75
CA GLU A 53 -10.26 20.91 -9.92
C GLU A 53 -9.80 22.15 -9.13
N ASP A 54 -9.05 21.97 -8.04
CA ASP A 54 -8.49 23.05 -7.21
C ASP A 54 -7.18 23.62 -7.75
N GLY A 55 -6.69 23.11 -8.88
CA GLY A 55 -5.42 23.53 -9.49
C GLY A 55 -4.18 22.89 -8.87
N GLU A 56 -4.32 21.94 -7.96
CA GLU A 56 -3.21 21.21 -7.37
C GLU A 56 -2.66 20.16 -8.32
N VAL A 57 -1.34 20.05 -8.38
CA VAL A 57 -0.66 19.02 -9.16
C VAL A 57 -0.57 17.74 -8.33
N ILE A 58 -1.16 16.66 -8.85
CA ILE A 58 -1.14 15.34 -8.23
C ILE A 58 -0.25 14.41 -9.04
N GLU A 59 0.74 13.81 -8.39
CA GLU A 59 1.55 12.76 -9.00
C GLU A 59 0.88 11.39 -8.81
N VAL A 60 0.51 10.77 -9.91
CA VAL A 60 -0.02 9.41 -9.93
C VAL A 60 1.13 8.45 -10.21
N THR A 61 1.50 7.66 -9.22
CA THR A 61 2.60 6.70 -9.33
C THR A 61 2.43 5.54 -8.37
N THR A 62 2.96 4.38 -8.73
CA THR A 62 3.05 3.21 -7.85
C THR A 62 4.41 3.09 -7.13
N ASN A 63 5.31 4.04 -7.32
CA ASN A 63 6.69 4.00 -6.78
C ASN A 63 6.74 3.82 -5.26
N ARG A 64 5.81 4.40 -4.51
CA ARG A 64 5.78 4.29 -3.05
C ARG A 64 5.56 2.86 -2.59
N ILE A 65 4.59 2.17 -3.17
CA ILE A 65 4.31 0.77 -2.82
C ILE A 65 5.42 -0.16 -3.33
N GLU A 66 5.97 0.10 -4.50
CA GLU A 66 7.11 -0.65 -5.03
C GLU A 66 8.33 -0.51 -4.13
N ASN A 67 8.62 0.70 -3.63
CA ASN A 67 9.67 0.93 -2.65
C ASN A 67 9.40 0.18 -1.33
N ALA A 68 8.18 0.22 -0.84
CA ALA A 68 7.79 -0.52 0.36
C ALA A 68 8.02 -2.02 0.20
N TRP A 69 7.66 -2.59 -0.93
CA TRP A 69 7.93 -4.00 -1.25
C TRP A 69 9.42 -4.32 -1.32
N SER A 70 10.22 -3.43 -1.88
CA SER A 70 11.68 -3.60 -1.94
C SER A 70 12.31 -3.62 -0.55
N VAL A 71 11.87 -2.72 0.33
CA VAL A 71 12.33 -2.67 1.72
C VAL A 71 11.89 -3.92 2.48
N PHE A 72 10.64 -4.33 2.31
CA PHE A 72 10.12 -5.57 2.93
C PHE A 72 10.93 -6.79 2.52
N LYS A 73 11.19 -6.97 1.24
CA LYS A 73 11.98 -8.10 0.74
C LYS A 73 13.40 -8.12 1.32
N ARG A 74 14.05 -6.96 1.43
CA ARG A 74 15.39 -6.85 2.04
C ARG A 74 15.36 -7.16 3.52
N THR A 75 14.35 -6.69 4.25
CA THR A 75 14.15 -6.98 5.67
C THR A 75 13.97 -8.48 5.90
N MET A 76 13.15 -9.12 5.07
CA MET A 76 12.91 -10.57 5.17
C MET A 76 14.17 -11.39 4.92
N LYS A 77 14.98 -11.00 3.94
CA LYS A 77 16.26 -11.68 3.66
C LYS A 77 17.32 -11.44 4.73
N GLY A 78 17.38 -10.23 5.28
CA GLY A 78 18.42 -9.83 6.22
C GLY A 78 18.15 -10.23 7.66
N THR A 79 16.92 -10.07 8.12
CA THR A 79 16.52 -10.28 9.52
C THR A 79 15.89 -11.65 9.76
N TYR A 80 15.09 -12.12 8.80
CA TYR A 80 14.36 -13.37 8.90
C TYR A 80 14.81 -14.33 7.80
N ILE A 81 15.59 -15.35 8.16
CA ILE A 81 16.15 -16.31 7.19
C ILE A 81 15.07 -17.23 6.64
N HIS A 82 14.10 -17.60 7.45
CA HIS A 82 12.96 -18.43 7.07
C HIS A 82 11.67 -17.91 7.67
N VAL A 83 10.69 -17.64 6.81
CA VAL A 83 9.33 -17.29 7.22
C VAL A 83 8.38 -18.32 6.68
N SER A 84 7.71 -19.04 7.57
CA SER A 84 6.68 -19.99 7.16
C SER A 84 5.42 -19.24 6.69
N LYS A 85 4.69 -19.84 5.76
CA LYS A 85 3.42 -19.30 5.26
C LYS A 85 2.42 -19.03 6.40
N LYS A 86 2.45 -19.87 7.45
CA LYS A 86 1.59 -19.74 8.62
C LYS A 86 1.75 -18.40 9.35
N TYR A 87 2.96 -17.89 9.42
CA TYR A 87 3.29 -16.66 10.16
C TYR A 87 3.53 -15.45 9.26
N LEU A 88 3.47 -15.63 7.96
CA LEU A 88 3.77 -14.56 6.99
C LEU A 88 2.96 -13.28 7.26
N GLN A 89 1.68 -13.41 7.55
CA GLN A 89 0.81 -12.27 7.81
C GLN A 89 1.28 -11.44 9.02
N ARG A 90 1.78 -12.09 10.06
CA ARG A 90 2.33 -11.40 11.24
C ARG A 90 3.57 -10.55 10.91
N TYR A 91 4.44 -11.06 10.05
CA TYR A 91 5.61 -10.31 9.57
C TYR A 91 5.20 -9.14 8.68
N VAL A 92 4.21 -9.33 7.83
CA VAL A 92 3.64 -8.24 7.02
C VAL A 92 3.05 -7.16 7.93
N ASP A 93 2.26 -7.53 8.94
CA ASP A 93 1.64 -6.59 9.88
C ASP A 93 2.70 -5.79 10.66
N GLU A 94 3.75 -6.44 11.13
CA GLU A 94 4.86 -5.78 11.79
C GLU A 94 5.58 -4.80 10.86
N PHE A 95 5.86 -5.22 9.63
CA PHE A 95 6.48 -4.35 8.65
C PHE A 95 5.61 -3.13 8.33
N VAL A 96 4.32 -3.33 8.10
CA VAL A 96 3.37 -2.25 7.80
C VAL A 96 3.32 -1.25 8.95
N PHE A 97 3.27 -1.72 10.19
CA PHE A 97 3.31 -0.85 11.36
C PHE A 97 4.60 -0.02 11.40
N ARG A 98 5.76 -0.66 11.25
CA ARG A 98 7.06 0.03 11.24
C ARG A 98 7.18 1.02 10.10
N PHE A 99 6.75 0.63 8.90
CA PHE A 99 6.81 1.50 7.72
C PHE A 99 5.90 2.73 7.88
N ASN A 100 4.68 2.54 8.34
CA ASN A 100 3.73 3.62 8.53
C ASN A 100 4.10 4.58 9.67
N THR A 101 4.84 4.09 10.65
CA THR A 101 5.28 4.89 11.81
C THR A 101 6.74 5.35 11.76
N ARG A 102 7.40 5.21 10.61
CA ARG A 102 8.84 5.49 10.48
C ARG A 102 9.23 6.94 10.74
N LYS A 103 8.30 7.87 10.58
CA LYS A 103 8.54 9.32 10.73
C LYS A 103 8.20 9.86 12.11
N ILE A 104 7.58 9.08 12.97
CA ILE A 104 7.26 9.46 14.33
C ILE A 104 8.30 8.95 15.32
N SER A 105 8.37 9.55 16.51
CA SER A 105 9.30 9.15 17.55
C SER A 105 9.01 7.74 18.07
N LYS A 106 10.02 7.10 18.66
CA LYS A 106 9.82 5.79 19.29
C LYS A 106 8.82 5.83 20.47
N TYR A 107 8.72 6.95 21.16
CA TYR A 107 7.75 7.12 22.25
C TYR A 107 6.32 7.14 21.72
N GLU A 108 6.04 7.92 20.69
CA GLU A 108 4.73 7.93 20.01
C GLU A 108 4.37 6.56 19.44
N ARG A 109 5.36 5.85 18.92
CA ARG A 109 5.17 4.49 18.40
C ARG A 109 4.79 3.51 19.50
N ILE A 110 5.43 3.60 20.67
CA ILE A 110 5.08 2.80 21.85
C ILE A 110 3.66 3.11 22.33
N GLU A 111 3.27 4.38 22.37
CA GLU A 111 1.89 4.79 22.71
C GLU A 111 0.85 4.16 21.79
N LEU A 112 1.10 4.19 20.47
CA LEU A 112 0.23 3.55 19.49
C LEU A 112 0.11 2.03 19.72
N LEU A 113 1.23 1.35 20.01
CA LEU A 113 1.21 -0.08 20.31
C LEU A 113 0.39 -0.39 21.54
N LEU A 114 0.51 0.42 22.60
CA LEU A 114 -0.28 0.26 23.82
C LEU A 114 -1.77 0.50 23.57
N GLN A 115 -2.15 1.47 22.75
CA GLN A 115 -3.54 1.70 22.36
C GLN A 115 -4.11 0.51 21.60
N TYR A 116 -3.39 -0.08 20.66
CA TYR A 116 -3.82 -1.27 19.94
C TYR A 116 -3.94 -2.50 20.85
N ALA A 117 -3.06 -2.65 21.83
CA ALA A 117 -3.12 -3.75 22.78
C ALA A 117 -4.29 -3.62 23.79
N ALA A 118 -4.74 -2.39 24.04
CA ALA A 118 -5.87 -2.10 24.94
C ALA A 118 -7.25 -2.15 24.24
N ALA A 119 -7.25 -2.19 22.93
CA ALA A 119 -8.48 -2.19 22.12
C ALA A 119 -9.15 -3.57 22.08
#